data_3bc158ecffa8f01a930f4759ef01d50b
#
_entry.id   3bc158ecffa8f01a930f4759ef01d50b
#
_cell.length_a   1.000
_cell.length_b   1.000
_cell.length_c   1.000
_cell.angle_alpha   90.00
_cell.angle_beta   90.00
_cell.angle_gamma   90.00
#
_symmetry.space_group_name_H-M   'P 1'
#
loop_
_entity.id
_entity.type
_entity.pdbx_description
1 polymer ?
#
loop_
_entity_poly.entity_id
_entity_poly.type
_entity_poly.pdbx_seq_one_letter_code
_entity_poly.pdbx_strand_id
1 'polypeptide(L)'
;TVTIDGKDVQKDPEEAKRAIGYLPELPPLYVDMTVREYLDFVAELKKVPKKERKQQIDEVMEMTQITDMQQRLIRNLSKGYRQRVGLAQAILGYPEVIILDEPTVGLDPKQIIEIRDLIRKLGENHTVILSSHILSEVSAVCDHIMIIAHGKLVASDSPENLQKLMSGSMELDLEVKGSIAAVKSALQEI
;
A
#
# COMPACT_ATOMS: atom_id res chain seq x y z
N THR A 1 11.45 21.30 -1.06
CA THR A 1 12.51 20.28 -1.05
C THR A 1 11.99 19.01 -0.39
N VAL A 2 12.35 17.87 -0.94
CA VAL A 2 12.06 16.55 -0.35
C VAL A 2 13.39 15.89 -0.01
N THR A 3 13.49 15.36 1.20
CA THR A 3 14.66 14.59 1.65
C THR A 3 14.22 13.19 2.07
N ILE A 4 15.00 12.17 1.72
CA ILE A 4 14.78 10.78 2.09
C ILE A 4 16.08 10.27 2.70
N ASP A 5 16.02 9.75 3.92
CA ASP A 5 17.20 9.35 4.70
C ASP A 5 18.30 10.42 4.69
N GLY A 6 17.91 11.69 4.89
CA GLY A 6 18.82 12.84 4.88
C GLY A 6 19.36 13.23 3.50
N LYS A 7 18.99 12.55 2.41
CA LYS A 7 19.40 12.83 1.04
C LYS A 7 18.36 13.68 0.32
N ASP A 8 18.79 14.79 -0.25
CA ASP A 8 17.92 15.65 -1.08
C ASP A 8 17.66 14.96 -2.43
N VAL A 9 16.37 14.72 -2.76
CA VAL A 9 16.00 13.98 -3.99
C VAL A 9 16.42 14.67 -5.29
N GLN A 10 16.72 15.97 -5.26
CA GLN A 10 17.19 16.71 -6.44
C GLN A 10 18.71 16.78 -6.52
N LYS A 11 19.41 16.86 -5.38
CA LYS A 11 20.87 16.95 -5.32
C LYS A 11 21.55 15.59 -5.39
N ASP A 12 20.99 14.62 -4.67
CA ASP A 12 21.53 13.28 -4.52
C ASP A 12 20.52 12.20 -4.96
N PRO A 13 19.99 12.24 -6.21
CA PRO A 13 18.88 11.40 -6.65
C PRO A 13 19.19 9.91 -6.60
N GLU A 14 20.42 9.51 -6.88
CA GLU A 14 20.83 8.09 -6.86
C GLU A 14 20.83 7.52 -5.44
N GLU A 15 21.34 8.27 -4.47
CA GLU A 15 21.36 7.84 -3.07
C GLU A 15 19.95 7.85 -2.46
N ALA A 16 19.14 8.88 -2.77
CA ALA A 16 17.74 8.93 -2.34
C ALA A 16 16.93 7.75 -2.89
N LYS A 17 17.11 7.38 -4.17
CA LYS A 17 16.43 6.23 -4.79
C LYS A 17 16.81 4.89 -4.16
N ARG A 18 18.04 4.75 -3.66
CA ARG A 18 18.48 3.52 -2.98
C ARG A 18 17.73 3.26 -1.68
N ALA A 19 17.33 4.33 -0.99
CA ALA A 19 16.53 4.25 0.23
C ALA A 19 15.04 3.98 -0.03
N ILE A 20 14.61 3.88 -1.31
CA ILE A 20 13.21 3.69 -1.69
C ILE A 20 12.98 2.30 -2.27
N GLY A 21 11.97 1.61 -1.76
CA GLY A 21 11.30 0.51 -2.42
C GLY A 21 10.02 1.01 -3.08
N TYR A 22 9.77 0.67 -4.34
CA TYR A 22 8.59 1.14 -5.06
C TYR A 22 7.83 -0.01 -5.72
N LEU A 23 6.54 -0.07 -5.46
CA LEU A 23 5.57 -0.92 -6.12
C LEU A 23 4.59 -0.03 -6.88
N PRO A 24 4.66 0.07 -8.22
CA PRO A 24 3.61 0.72 -9.01
C PRO A 24 2.35 -0.16 -9.10
N GLU A 25 1.21 0.42 -9.44
CA GLU A 25 -0.07 -0.28 -9.64
C GLU A 25 0.07 -1.50 -10.58
N LEU A 26 0.85 -1.34 -11.66
CA LEU A 26 1.21 -2.41 -12.59
C LEU A 26 2.71 -2.68 -12.53
N PRO A 27 3.17 -3.66 -11.75
CA PRO A 27 4.59 -3.96 -11.60
C PRO A 27 5.22 -4.36 -12.95
N PRO A 28 6.32 -3.70 -13.38
CA PRO A 28 7.01 -3.99 -14.63
C PRO A 28 7.89 -5.24 -14.49
N LEU A 29 7.26 -6.42 -14.42
CA LEU A 29 7.94 -7.69 -14.19
C LEU A 29 8.50 -8.28 -15.50
N TYR A 30 9.67 -8.89 -15.45
CA TYR A 30 10.22 -9.68 -16.56
C TYR A 30 9.53 -11.04 -16.62
N VAL A 31 8.48 -11.13 -17.43
CA VAL A 31 7.53 -12.25 -17.44
C VAL A 31 8.12 -13.60 -17.91
N ASP A 32 9.27 -13.58 -18.60
CA ASP A 32 9.97 -14.76 -19.10
C ASP A 32 11.00 -15.30 -18.09
N MET A 33 11.18 -14.63 -16.95
CA MET A 33 11.98 -15.13 -15.83
C MET A 33 11.10 -15.91 -14.85
N THR A 34 11.72 -16.84 -14.12
CA THR A 34 11.11 -17.38 -12.90
C THR A 34 11.12 -16.33 -11.80
N VAL A 35 10.30 -16.52 -10.76
CA VAL A 35 10.26 -15.60 -9.61
C VAL A 35 11.64 -15.42 -8.98
N ARG A 36 12.37 -16.54 -8.78
CA ARG A 36 13.71 -16.51 -8.17
C ARG A 36 14.73 -15.80 -9.05
N GLU A 37 14.78 -16.10 -10.34
CA GLU A 37 15.68 -15.42 -11.29
C GLU A 37 15.43 -13.92 -11.33
N TYR A 38 14.16 -13.52 -11.32
CA TYR A 38 13.78 -12.11 -11.30
C TYR A 38 14.22 -11.41 -10.01
N LEU A 39 13.99 -12.02 -8.85
CA LEU A 39 14.42 -11.43 -7.58
C LEU A 39 15.95 -11.39 -7.44
N ASP A 40 16.68 -12.37 -7.96
CA ASP A 40 18.16 -12.34 -8.00
C ASP A 40 18.66 -11.20 -8.89
N PHE A 41 18.07 -11.03 -10.06
CA PHE A 41 18.33 -9.89 -10.94
C PHE A 41 18.07 -8.53 -10.26
N VAL A 42 16.94 -8.40 -9.56
CA VAL A 42 16.62 -7.18 -8.81
C VAL A 42 17.61 -6.94 -7.67
N ALA A 43 18.00 -7.99 -6.94
CA ALA A 43 19.01 -7.90 -5.89
C ALA A 43 20.35 -7.39 -6.42
N GLU A 44 20.72 -7.80 -7.64
CA GLU A 44 21.91 -7.31 -8.32
C GLU A 44 21.80 -5.82 -8.69
N LEU A 45 20.68 -5.41 -9.26
CA LEU A 45 20.42 -4.00 -9.60
C LEU A 45 20.45 -3.10 -8.36
N LYS A 46 19.88 -3.56 -7.24
CA LYS A 46 19.89 -2.87 -5.95
C LYS A 46 21.25 -2.94 -5.23
N LYS A 47 22.26 -3.60 -5.84
CA LYS A 47 23.61 -3.77 -5.29
C LYS A 47 23.64 -4.49 -3.94
N VAL A 48 22.68 -5.39 -3.69
CA VAL A 48 22.73 -6.28 -2.52
C VAL A 48 24.00 -7.13 -2.58
N PRO A 49 24.80 -7.20 -1.50
CA PRO A 49 26.02 -7.98 -1.48
C PRO A 49 25.76 -9.45 -1.83
N LYS A 50 26.56 -10.03 -2.75
CA LYS A 50 26.34 -11.39 -3.27
C LYS A 50 26.17 -12.46 -2.18
N LYS A 51 26.90 -12.32 -1.06
CA LYS A 51 26.80 -13.22 0.11
C LYS A 51 25.45 -13.16 0.83
N GLU A 52 24.71 -12.06 0.70
CA GLU A 52 23.43 -11.80 1.39
C GLU A 52 22.22 -12.05 0.50
N ARG A 53 22.40 -12.02 -0.85
CA ARG A 53 21.29 -12.09 -1.82
C ARG A 53 20.38 -13.29 -1.57
N LYS A 54 20.96 -14.49 -1.45
CA LYS A 54 20.16 -15.70 -1.25
C LYS A 54 19.29 -15.61 -0.03
N GLN A 55 19.84 -15.17 1.11
CA GLN A 55 19.11 -15.03 2.35
C GLN A 55 17.99 -14.01 2.21
N GLN A 56 18.28 -12.80 1.72
CA GLN A 56 17.29 -11.74 1.55
C GLN A 56 16.18 -12.14 0.58
N ILE A 57 16.51 -12.84 -0.52
CA ILE A 57 15.51 -13.35 -1.47
C ILE A 57 14.60 -14.38 -0.80
N ASP A 58 15.15 -15.31 -0.03
CA ASP A 58 14.36 -16.31 0.69
C ASP A 58 13.41 -15.63 1.71
N GLU A 59 13.92 -14.67 2.48
CA GLU A 59 13.14 -13.89 3.46
C GLU A 59 12.00 -13.10 2.80
N VAL A 60 12.26 -12.35 1.73
CA VAL A 60 11.19 -11.56 1.07
C VAL A 60 10.16 -12.46 0.37
N MET A 61 10.56 -13.62 -0.16
CA MET A 61 9.62 -14.60 -0.70
C MET A 61 8.71 -15.18 0.38
N GLU A 62 9.24 -15.45 1.56
CA GLU A 62 8.46 -15.92 2.71
C GLU A 62 7.49 -14.83 3.18
N MET A 63 7.98 -13.59 3.39
CA MET A 63 7.15 -12.45 3.80
C MET A 63 5.98 -12.20 2.84
N THR A 64 6.21 -12.32 1.54
CA THR A 64 5.20 -12.09 0.50
C THR A 64 4.42 -13.36 0.12
N GLN A 65 4.72 -14.50 0.75
CA GLN A 65 4.04 -15.79 0.54
C GLN A 65 4.08 -16.26 -0.93
N ILE A 66 5.29 -16.24 -1.54
CA ILE A 66 5.51 -16.69 -2.92
C ILE A 66 6.58 -17.77 -3.04
N THR A 67 7.03 -18.34 -1.92
CA THR A 67 8.08 -19.37 -1.88
C THR A 67 7.74 -20.59 -2.72
N ASP A 68 6.48 -21.01 -2.72
CA ASP A 68 5.96 -22.13 -3.52
C ASP A 68 5.99 -21.85 -5.03
N MET A 69 6.04 -20.58 -5.43
CA MET A 69 6.07 -20.12 -6.83
C MET A 69 7.49 -19.82 -7.35
N GLN A 70 8.53 -19.99 -6.54
CA GLN A 70 9.89 -19.52 -6.85
C GLN A 70 10.46 -20.02 -8.20
N GLN A 71 10.10 -21.22 -8.64
CA GLN A 71 10.56 -21.82 -9.90
C GLN A 71 9.57 -21.60 -11.06
N ARG A 72 8.45 -20.91 -10.81
CA ARG A 72 7.43 -20.70 -11.82
C ARG A 72 7.76 -19.46 -12.64
N LEU A 73 7.53 -19.52 -13.96
CA LEU A 73 7.63 -18.33 -14.82
C LEU A 73 6.58 -17.30 -14.41
N ILE A 74 6.98 -16.04 -14.34
CA ILE A 74 6.10 -14.93 -13.89
C ILE A 74 4.87 -14.79 -14.81
N ARG A 75 5.00 -15.06 -16.12
CA ARG A 75 3.87 -15.05 -17.05
C ARG A 75 2.75 -16.04 -16.69
N ASN A 76 3.09 -17.13 -15.98
CA ASN A 76 2.15 -18.17 -15.60
C ASN A 76 1.52 -17.93 -14.20
N LEU A 77 1.81 -16.78 -13.56
CA LEU A 77 1.25 -16.38 -12.29
C LEU A 77 -0.09 -15.66 -12.45
N SER A 78 -0.99 -15.83 -11.47
CA SER A 78 -2.18 -14.99 -11.35
C SER A 78 -1.80 -13.52 -11.10
N LYS A 79 -2.76 -12.60 -11.26
CA LYS A 79 -2.55 -11.18 -10.95
C LYS A 79 -2.08 -10.99 -9.50
N GLY A 80 -2.71 -11.67 -8.54
CA GLY A 80 -2.33 -11.59 -7.13
C GLY A 80 -0.91 -12.05 -6.85
N TYR A 81 -0.47 -13.14 -7.45
CA TYR A 81 0.92 -13.59 -7.32
C TYR A 81 1.91 -12.62 -7.97
N ARG A 82 1.59 -12.02 -9.12
CA ARG A 82 2.42 -10.97 -9.74
C ARG A 82 2.55 -9.74 -8.85
N GLN A 83 1.47 -9.34 -8.20
CA GLN A 83 1.47 -8.24 -7.23
C GLN A 83 2.40 -8.55 -6.05
N ARG A 84 2.36 -9.77 -5.52
CA ARG A 84 3.26 -10.23 -4.45
C ARG A 84 4.73 -10.27 -4.89
N VAL A 85 5.02 -10.66 -6.14
CA VAL A 85 6.38 -10.58 -6.71
C VAL A 85 6.85 -9.13 -6.79
N GLY A 86 5.98 -8.22 -7.24
CA GLY A 86 6.28 -6.78 -7.25
C GLY A 86 6.52 -6.21 -5.84
N LEU A 87 5.76 -6.68 -4.84
CA LEU A 87 5.97 -6.30 -3.44
C LEU A 87 7.30 -6.85 -2.90
N ALA A 88 7.64 -8.12 -3.19
CA ALA A 88 8.94 -8.69 -2.85
C ALA A 88 10.09 -7.88 -3.46
N GLN A 89 9.97 -7.46 -4.71
CA GLN A 89 10.93 -6.55 -5.37
C GLN A 89 11.05 -5.21 -4.61
N ALA A 90 9.95 -4.62 -4.16
CA ALA A 90 9.97 -3.34 -3.44
C ALA A 90 10.72 -3.47 -2.12
N ILE A 91 10.46 -4.54 -1.35
CA ILE A 91 11.03 -4.80 -0.02
C ILE A 91 12.51 -5.22 -0.09
N LEU A 92 12.93 -5.90 -1.16
CA LEU A 92 14.27 -6.44 -1.32
C LEU A 92 15.34 -5.36 -1.15
N GLY A 93 16.35 -5.61 -0.32
CA GLY A 93 17.36 -4.64 0.06
C GLY A 93 16.98 -3.80 1.28
N TYR A 94 15.84 -4.05 1.90
CA TYR A 94 15.34 -3.42 3.13
C TYR A 94 15.41 -1.88 3.09
N PRO A 95 14.73 -1.23 2.13
CA PRO A 95 14.77 0.22 1.99
C PRO A 95 14.11 0.92 3.19
N GLU A 96 14.60 2.10 3.56
CA GLU A 96 14.02 2.91 4.65
C GLU A 96 12.57 3.33 4.36
N VAL A 97 12.26 3.60 3.09
CA VAL A 97 10.93 4.04 2.65
C VAL A 97 10.38 3.06 1.61
N ILE A 98 9.15 2.60 1.80
CA ILE A 98 8.43 1.76 0.85
C ILE A 98 7.21 2.53 0.34
N ILE A 99 7.14 2.71 -0.98
CA ILE A 99 6.02 3.38 -1.65
C ILE A 99 5.20 2.32 -2.38
N LEU A 100 3.92 2.22 -2.05
CA LEU A 100 2.99 1.24 -2.60
C LEU A 100 1.85 1.97 -3.30
N ASP A 101 1.78 1.84 -4.62
CA ASP A 101 0.75 2.47 -5.43
C ASP A 101 -0.35 1.46 -5.73
N GLU A 102 -1.54 1.67 -5.16
CA GLU A 102 -2.72 0.81 -5.30
C GLU A 102 -2.42 -0.70 -5.10
N PRO A 103 -1.76 -1.12 -4.00
CA PRO A 103 -1.23 -2.47 -3.84
C PRO A 103 -2.29 -3.57 -3.79
N THR A 104 -3.56 -3.22 -3.58
CA THR A 104 -4.70 -4.15 -3.44
C THR A 104 -5.58 -4.24 -4.68
N VAL A 105 -5.32 -3.43 -5.70
CA VAL A 105 -6.16 -3.38 -6.92
C VAL A 105 -6.23 -4.73 -7.63
N GLY A 106 -7.47 -5.22 -7.79
CA GLY A 106 -7.78 -6.46 -8.52
C GLY A 106 -7.36 -7.74 -7.80
N LEU A 107 -7.19 -7.66 -6.48
CA LEU A 107 -7.06 -8.81 -5.60
C LEU A 107 -8.43 -9.26 -5.09
N ASP A 108 -8.56 -10.53 -4.74
CA ASP A 108 -9.74 -11.02 -4.04
C ASP A 108 -9.73 -10.61 -2.55
N PRO A 109 -10.89 -10.67 -1.85
CA PRO A 109 -10.99 -10.21 -0.45
C PRO A 109 -9.99 -10.88 0.51
N LYS A 110 -9.66 -12.16 0.30
CA LYS A 110 -8.70 -12.87 1.13
C LYS A 110 -7.29 -12.31 0.92
N GLN A 111 -6.90 -12.12 -0.33
CA GLN A 111 -5.60 -11.55 -0.69
C GLN A 111 -5.44 -10.11 -0.19
N ILE A 112 -6.52 -9.31 -0.20
CA ILE A 112 -6.51 -7.96 0.37
C ILE A 112 -6.15 -7.99 1.86
N ILE A 113 -6.75 -8.90 2.63
CA ILE A 113 -6.45 -9.05 4.06
C ILE A 113 -4.98 -9.40 4.26
N GLU A 114 -4.46 -10.38 3.52
CA GLU A 114 -3.08 -10.84 3.63
C GLU A 114 -2.07 -9.72 3.27
N ILE A 115 -2.36 -8.92 2.23
CA ILE A 115 -1.52 -7.76 1.86
C ILE A 115 -1.57 -6.66 2.93
N ARG A 116 -2.74 -6.37 3.51
CA ARG A 116 -2.87 -5.41 4.61
C ARG A 116 -2.05 -5.81 5.84
N ASP A 117 -2.10 -7.08 6.21
CA ASP A 117 -1.32 -7.60 7.34
C ASP A 117 0.19 -7.49 7.07
N LEU A 118 0.61 -7.74 5.83
CA LEU A 118 2.00 -7.53 5.42
C LEU A 118 2.38 -6.05 5.48
N ILE A 119 1.54 -5.13 4.99
CA ILE A 119 1.81 -3.69 5.03
C ILE A 119 1.97 -3.21 6.49
N ARG A 120 1.10 -3.65 7.42
CA ARG A 120 1.26 -3.33 8.85
C ARG A 120 2.60 -3.81 9.39
N LYS A 121 2.98 -5.04 9.07
CA LYS A 121 4.25 -5.63 9.50
C LYS A 121 5.47 -4.89 8.96
N LEU A 122 5.38 -4.42 7.71
CA LEU A 122 6.43 -3.57 7.12
C LEU A 122 6.52 -2.22 7.83
N GLY A 123 5.39 -1.63 8.24
CA GLY A 123 5.34 -0.38 8.99
C GLY A 123 6.05 -0.40 10.36
N GLU A 124 6.30 -1.59 10.93
CA GLU A 124 7.06 -1.72 12.18
C GLU A 124 8.54 -1.32 12.02
N ASN A 125 9.11 -1.48 10.82
CA ASN A 125 10.53 -1.28 10.57
C ASN A 125 10.83 -0.32 9.40
N HIS A 126 9.81 0.09 8.65
CA HIS A 126 9.94 0.94 7.47
C HIS A 126 8.94 2.08 7.52
N THR A 127 9.26 3.20 6.87
CA THR A 127 8.25 4.20 6.55
C THR A 127 7.49 3.74 5.31
N VAL A 128 6.19 3.44 5.45
CA VAL A 128 5.35 2.99 4.32
C VAL A 128 4.45 4.13 3.87
N ILE A 129 4.52 4.45 2.59
CA ILE A 129 3.61 5.39 1.92
C ILE A 129 2.70 4.57 1.01
N LEU A 130 1.39 4.65 1.26
CA LEU A 130 0.38 3.90 0.53
C LEU A 130 -0.55 4.85 -0.21
N SER A 131 -0.74 4.67 -1.51
CA SER A 131 -1.84 5.29 -2.25
C SER A 131 -3.01 4.30 -2.39
N SER A 132 -4.22 4.79 -2.23
CA SER A 132 -5.45 4.06 -2.55
C SER A 132 -6.63 5.02 -2.71
N HIS A 133 -7.60 4.64 -3.54
CA HIS A 133 -8.86 5.35 -3.70
C HIS A 133 -9.95 4.80 -2.76
N ILE A 134 -9.65 3.79 -1.94
CA ILE A 134 -10.60 3.15 -1.01
C ILE A 134 -10.26 3.53 0.42
N LEU A 135 -10.99 4.50 1.00
CA LEU A 135 -10.72 5.02 2.33
C LEU A 135 -10.72 3.95 3.42
N SER A 136 -11.63 2.97 3.36
CA SER A 136 -11.68 1.87 4.33
C SER A 136 -10.45 0.96 4.30
N GLU A 137 -9.75 0.87 3.17
CA GLU A 137 -8.49 0.14 3.06
C GLU A 137 -7.35 0.90 3.73
N VAL A 138 -7.27 2.19 3.44
CA VAL A 138 -6.24 3.08 4.01
C VAL A 138 -6.42 3.19 5.53
N SER A 139 -7.64 3.43 5.99
CA SER A 139 -7.96 3.54 7.44
C SER A 139 -7.64 2.27 8.23
N ALA A 140 -7.61 1.12 7.56
CA ALA A 140 -7.31 -0.15 8.22
C ALA A 140 -5.81 -0.37 8.49
N VAL A 141 -4.90 0.35 7.81
CA VAL A 141 -3.46 0.05 7.84
C VAL A 141 -2.58 1.28 8.09
N CYS A 142 -3.08 2.51 7.91
CA CYS A 142 -2.31 3.73 8.04
C CYS A 142 -2.56 4.42 9.38
N ASP A 143 -1.51 4.98 9.98
CA ASP A 143 -1.58 5.79 11.19
C ASP A 143 -1.96 7.24 10.87
N HIS A 144 -1.68 7.69 9.65
CA HIS A 144 -1.94 9.04 9.16
C HIS A 144 -2.42 9.01 7.71
N ILE A 145 -3.45 9.80 7.40
CA ILE A 145 -4.08 9.87 6.09
C ILE A 145 -4.02 11.30 5.56
N MET A 146 -3.64 11.43 4.30
CA MET A 146 -3.68 12.68 3.55
C MET A 146 -4.67 12.53 2.39
N ILE A 147 -5.70 13.38 2.36
CA ILE A 147 -6.70 13.39 1.28
C ILE A 147 -6.36 14.51 0.32
N ILE A 148 -6.13 14.14 -0.95
CA ILE A 148 -5.81 15.07 -2.03
C ILE A 148 -6.97 15.10 -3.02
N ALA A 149 -7.46 16.29 -3.35
CA ALA A 149 -8.47 16.49 -4.37
C ALA A 149 -8.09 17.69 -5.24
N HIS A 150 -8.21 17.56 -6.56
CA HIS A 150 -7.86 18.60 -7.54
C HIS A 150 -6.46 19.20 -7.34
N GLY A 151 -5.48 18.35 -6.99
CA GLY A 151 -4.09 18.78 -6.76
C GLY A 151 -3.86 19.57 -5.46
N LYS A 152 -4.84 19.60 -4.54
CA LYS A 152 -4.75 20.28 -3.25
C LYS A 152 -4.92 19.28 -2.11
N LEU A 153 -4.16 19.48 -1.04
CA LEU A 153 -4.36 18.76 0.22
C LEU A 153 -5.67 19.29 0.87
N VAL A 154 -6.66 18.40 0.97
CA VAL A 154 -7.99 18.73 1.53
C VAL A 154 -8.06 18.42 3.02
N ALA A 155 -7.47 17.30 3.44
CA ALA A 155 -7.42 16.89 4.84
C ALA A 155 -6.12 16.12 5.12
N SER A 156 -5.67 16.17 6.36
CA SER A 156 -4.47 15.47 6.83
C SER A 156 -4.61 15.23 8.32
N ASP A 157 -4.94 13.98 8.71
CA ASP A 157 -5.18 13.61 10.12
C ASP A 157 -5.13 12.08 10.30
N SER A 158 -5.32 11.61 11.54
CA SER A 158 -5.51 10.20 11.84
C SER A 158 -6.84 9.66 11.28
N PRO A 159 -6.95 8.35 11.02
CA PRO A 159 -8.19 7.72 10.56
C PRO A 159 -9.40 8.05 11.46
N GLU A 160 -9.22 8.02 12.79
CA GLU A 160 -10.27 8.27 13.76
C GLU A 160 -10.80 9.71 13.70
N ASN A 161 -9.89 10.69 13.52
CA ASN A 161 -10.27 12.09 13.42
C ASN A 161 -10.98 12.39 12.11
N LEU A 162 -10.50 11.82 11.00
CA LEU A 162 -11.16 11.93 9.70
C LEU A 162 -12.56 11.32 9.73
N GLN A 163 -12.73 10.17 10.38
CA GLN A 163 -14.03 9.54 10.54
C GLN A 163 -15.00 10.41 11.35
N LYS A 164 -14.53 11.06 12.44
CA LYS A 164 -15.34 12.01 13.21
C LYS A 164 -15.76 13.22 12.37
N LEU A 165 -14.85 13.76 11.56
CA LEU A 165 -15.18 14.88 10.66
C LEU A 165 -16.23 14.50 9.62
N MET A 166 -16.19 13.28 9.11
CA MET A 166 -17.17 12.74 8.14
C MET A 166 -18.51 12.39 8.81
N SER A 167 -18.50 11.99 10.08
CA SER A 167 -19.71 11.64 10.84
C SER A 167 -20.46 12.88 11.38
N GLY A 168 -19.85 14.06 11.33
CA GLY A 168 -20.33 15.28 11.99
C GLY A 168 -21.54 15.97 11.34
N SER A 169 -22.05 15.47 10.21
CA SER A 169 -23.29 15.98 9.60
C SER A 169 -23.95 14.88 8.77
N MET A 170 -24.68 13.98 9.43
CA MET A 170 -25.64 13.13 8.73
C MET A 170 -26.90 13.97 8.50
N GLU A 171 -27.04 14.60 7.34
CA GLU A 171 -28.34 15.09 6.87
C GLU A 171 -29.15 13.88 6.43
N LEU A 172 -30.27 13.66 7.10
CA LEU A 172 -31.25 12.64 6.74
C LEU A 172 -32.45 13.35 6.09
N ASP A 173 -32.62 13.13 4.77
CA ASP A 173 -33.85 13.50 4.08
C ASP A 173 -34.91 12.42 4.33
N LEU A 174 -35.97 12.79 5.11
CA LEU A 174 -37.06 11.88 5.44
C LEU A 174 -38.33 12.34 4.70
N GLU A 175 -38.83 11.53 3.80
CA GLU A 175 -40.14 11.71 3.20
C GLU A 175 -41.20 10.94 4.01
N VAL A 176 -42.06 11.67 4.74
CA VAL A 176 -43.07 11.09 5.62
C VAL A 176 -44.48 11.56 5.25
N LYS A 177 -45.45 10.63 5.27
CA LYS A 177 -46.88 10.93 5.10
C LYS A 177 -47.54 11.13 6.48
N GLY A 178 -48.01 12.34 6.75
CA GLY A 178 -48.72 12.66 7.99
C GLY A 178 -48.93 14.17 8.18
N SER A 179 -49.61 14.58 9.26
CA SER A 179 -49.72 15.99 9.57
C SER A 179 -48.39 16.54 10.09
N ILE A 180 -48.01 17.74 9.70
CA ILE A 180 -46.76 18.40 10.10
C ILE A 180 -46.53 18.39 11.60
N ALA A 181 -47.64 18.59 12.38
CA ALA A 181 -47.59 18.61 13.83
C ALA A 181 -47.22 17.25 14.44
N ALA A 182 -47.81 16.16 13.93
CA ALA A 182 -47.51 14.80 14.39
C ALA A 182 -46.07 14.38 14.05
N VAL A 183 -45.58 14.74 12.86
CA VAL A 183 -44.21 14.45 12.43
C VAL A 183 -43.18 15.20 13.27
N LYS A 184 -43.41 16.52 13.54
CA LYS A 184 -42.50 17.29 14.39
C LYS A 184 -42.47 16.79 15.84
N SER A 185 -43.61 16.35 16.39
CA SER A 185 -43.61 15.75 17.73
C SER A 185 -42.82 14.45 17.82
N ALA A 186 -42.98 13.56 16.84
CA ALA A 186 -42.24 12.31 16.79
C ALA A 186 -40.71 12.48 16.58
N LEU A 187 -40.30 13.53 15.83
CA LEU A 187 -38.88 13.84 15.61
C LEU A 187 -38.20 14.54 16.80
N GLN A 188 -38.98 15.07 17.75
CA GLN A 188 -38.47 15.69 19.00
C GLN A 188 -38.23 14.65 20.11
N GLU A 189 -38.73 13.42 19.94
CA GLU A 189 -38.58 12.31 20.89
C GLU A 189 -37.40 11.37 20.55
N ILE A 190 -36.72 11.61 19.45
CA ILE A 190 -35.51 10.88 18.99
C ILE A 190 -34.27 11.72 19.27
#